data_cda94a096a9ae951ed2f4aeb688eef14
#
_entry.id   cda94a096a9ae951ed2f4aeb688eef14
#
_cell.length_a   1.000
_cell.length_b   1.000
_cell.length_c   1.000
_cell.angle_alpha   90.00
_cell.angle_beta   90.00
_cell.angle_gamma   90.00
#
_symmetry.space_group_name_H-M   'P 1'
#
loop_
_entity.id
_entity.type
_entity.pdbx_description
1 polymer ?
#
loop_
_entity_poly.entity_id
_entity_poly.type
_entity_poly.pdbx_seq_one_letter_code
_entity_poly.pdbx_strand_id
1 'polypeptide(L)'
;MSGALQALLALAPSPQGFTISEFAAQMRAITGQSEVEYGVRRAAYDLKKIRGKELVMKVGSSGHYQPLSLGLKTVAALVVLREKVIEPLLAGIATPRVGRKLKNWSSIDQHYETLRLDMRSLLQELGVAA
;
A
#
# COMPACT_ATOMS: atom_id res chain seq x y z
N MET A 1 0.57 -0.58 7.22
CA MET A 1 -0.55 0.01 6.41
C MET A 1 -0.65 -0.61 5.02
N SER A 2 0.43 -0.78 4.26
CA SER A 2 0.39 -1.38 2.92
C SER A 2 -0.22 -2.78 2.89
N GLY A 3 0.24 -3.69 3.74
CA GLY A 3 -0.32 -5.04 3.84
C GLY A 3 -1.82 -5.05 4.17
N ALA A 4 -2.29 -4.11 5.00
CA ALA A 4 -3.70 -4.01 5.33
C ALA A 4 -4.57 -3.59 4.13
N LEU A 5 -4.05 -2.72 3.26
CA LEU A 5 -4.74 -2.33 2.03
C LEU A 5 -4.74 -3.47 1.00
N GLN A 6 -3.65 -4.21 0.89
CA GLN A 6 -3.57 -5.40 0.03
C GLN A 6 -4.51 -6.52 0.53
N ALA A 7 -4.55 -6.76 1.86
CA ALA A 7 -5.49 -7.72 2.45
C ALA A 7 -6.95 -7.34 2.18
N LEU A 8 -7.28 -6.05 2.26
CA LEU A 8 -8.60 -5.55 1.94
C LEU A 8 -8.98 -5.80 0.47
N LEU A 9 -8.05 -5.56 -0.45
CA LEU A 9 -8.28 -5.83 -1.87
C LEU A 9 -8.48 -7.33 -2.15
N ALA A 10 -7.69 -8.19 -1.51
CA ALA A 10 -7.81 -9.64 -1.66
C ALA A 10 -9.14 -10.19 -1.14
N LEU A 11 -9.70 -9.58 -0.09
CA LEU A 11 -10.99 -9.99 0.52
C LEU A 11 -12.20 -9.29 -0.10
N ALA A 12 -11.98 -8.29 -0.96
CA ALA A 12 -13.05 -7.54 -1.60
C ALA A 12 -14.06 -8.38 -2.43
N PRO A 13 -13.66 -9.49 -3.10
CA PRO A 13 -14.59 -10.31 -3.84
C PRO A 13 -15.58 -11.11 -3.00
N SER A 14 -15.43 -11.16 -1.67
CA SER A 14 -16.34 -11.90 -0.78
C SER A 14 -17.74 -11.28 -0.77
N PRO A 15 -18.79 -11.96 -1.29
CA PRO A 15 -20.10 -11.36 -1.45
C PRO A 15 -20.81 -11.07 -0.12
N GLN A 16 -20.47 -11.81 0.94
CA GLN A 16 -21.00 -11.60 2.29
C GLN A 16 -20.08 -10.77 3.19
N GLY A 17 -18.99 -10.23 2.61
CA GLY A 17 -17.94 -9.56 3.37
C GLY A 17 -16.99 -10.55 4.05
N PHE A 18 -16.15 -10.05 4.95
CA PHE A 18 -15.14 -10.81 5.65
C PHE A 18 -15.15 -10.53 7.15
N THR A 19 -14.68 -11.49 7.93
CA THR A 19 -14.52 -11.40 9.39
C THR A 19 -13.14 -10.83 9.76
N ILE A 20 -12.99 -10.45 11.05
CA ILE A 20 -11.69 -10.03 11.60
C ILE A 20 -10.65 -11.16 11.49
N SER A 21 -11.08 -12.42 11.68
CA SER A 21 -10.19 -13.59 11.61
C SER A 21 -9.68 -13.83 10.19
N GLU A 22 -10.54 -13.69 9.18
CA GLU A 22 -10.14 -13.80 7.77
C GLU A 22 -9.20 -12.67 7.37
N PHE A 23 -9.46 -11.45 7.85
CA PHE A 23 -8.56 -10.33 7.64
C PHE A 23 -7.18 -10.57 8.30
N ALA A 24 -7.15 -11.13 9.52
CA ALA A 24 -5.91 -11.48 10.20
C ALA A 24 -5.13 -12.55 9.43
N ALA A 25 -5.82 -13.60 8.94
CA ALA A 25 -5.20 -14.65 8.14
C ALA A 25 -4.60 -14.10 6.84
N GLN A 26 -5.35 -13.25 6.13
CA GLN A 26 -4.88 -12.63 4.90
C GLN A 26 -3.68 -11.69 5.14
N MET A 27 -3.69 -10.95 6.23
CA MET A 27 -2.55 -10.12 6.64
C MET A 27 -1.29 -10.96 6.88
N ARG A 28 -1.41 -12.08 7.58
CA ARG A 28 -0.29 -13.00 7.81
C ARG A 28 0.24 -13.59 6.50
N ALA A 29 -0.65 -13.97 5.61
CA ALA A 29 -0.26 -14.49 4.29
C ALA A 29 0.54 -13.47 3.46
N ILE A 30 0.18 -12.19 3.53
CA ILE A 30 0.85 -11.11 2.78
C ILE A 30 2.17 -10.70 3.45
N THR A 31 2.20 -10.62 4.78
CA THR A 31 3.34 -10.07 5.52
C THR A 31 4.34 -11.13 5.99
N GLY A 32 4.00 -12.42 5.89
CA GLY A 32 4.81 -13.52 6.41
C GLY A 32 4.87 -13.58 7.95
N GLN A 33 4.03 -12.82 8.65
CA GLN A 33 3.99 -12.78 10.11
C GLN A 33 3.28 -14.00 10.69
N SER A 34 3.73 -14.44 11.86
CA SER A 34 3.09 -15.51 12.63
C SER A 34 1.80 -15.03 13.32
N GLU A 35 1.00 -15.96 13.85
CA GLU A 35 -0.21 -15.62 14.61
C GLU A 35 0.10 -14.87 15.91
N VAL A 36 1.25 -15.14 16.52
CA VAL A 36 1.72 -14.43 17.72
C VAL A 36 2.05 -12.96 17.40
N GLU A 37 2.62 -12.71 16.23
CA GLU A 37 3.01 -11.36 15.80
C GLU A 37 1.82 -10.56 15.27
N TYR A 38 0.88 -11.20 14.57
CA TYR A 38 -0.31 -10.57 14.01
C TYR A 38 -1.57 -11.38 14.33
N GLY A 39 -2.05 -11.22 15.55
CA GLY A 39 -3.28 -11.85 16.04
C GLY A 39 -4.55 -11.05 15.75
N VAL A 40 -5.69 -11.64 16.10
CA VAL A 40 -7.04 -11.06 15.89
C VAL A 40 -7.20 -9.68 16.55
N ARG A 41 -6.57 -9.43 17.70
CA ARG A 41 -6.63 -8.11 18.37
C ARG A 41 -5.98 -7.01 17.54
N ARG A 42 -4.85 -7.29 16.92
CA ARG A 42 -4.15 -6.35 16.05
C ARG A 42 -4.93 -6.09 14.77
N ALA A 43 -5.49 -7.16 14.20
CA ALA A 43 -6.38 -7.08 13.04
C ALA A 43 -7.63 -6.22 13.33
N ALA A 44 -8.27 -6.39 14.49
CA ALA A 44 -9.40 -5.58 14.91
C ALA A 44 -9.05 -4.09 15.04
N TYR A 45 -7.86 -3.78 15.56
CA TYR A 45 -7.38 -2.41 15.66
C TYR A 45 -7.14 -1.77 14.28
N ASP A 46 -6.51 -2.52 13.37
CA ASP A 46 -6.26 -2.04 12.01
C ASP A 46 -7.56 -1.85 11.23
N LEU A 47 -8.52 -2.79 11.36
CA LEU A 47 -9.86 -2.64 10.78
C LEU A 47 -10.62 -1.44 11.34
N LYS A 48 -10.46 -1.14 12.63
CA LYS A 48 -11.05 0.07 13.23
C LYS A 48 -10.50 1.34 12.57
N LYS A 49 -9.20 1.38 12.29
CA LYS A 49 -8.56 2.51 11.56
C LYS A 49 -9.05 2.62 10.13
N ILE A 50 -9.14 1.49 9.42
CA ILE A 50 -9.60 1.42 8.03
C ILE A 50 -11.07 1.87 7.94
N ARG A 51 -11.90 1.46 8.91
CA ARG A 51 -13.30 1.91 9.01
C ARG A 51 -13.39 3.41 9.29
N GLY A 52 -12.55 3.95 10.15
CA GLY A 52 -12.49 5.39 10.41
C GLY A 52 -12.08 6.24 9.20
N LYS A 53 -11.51 5.60 8.17
CA LYS A 53 -11.19 6.21 6.87
C LYS A 53 -12.27 5.94 5.80
N GLU A 54 -13.41 5.40 6.19
CA GLU A 54 -14.53 5.08 5.30
C GLU A 54 -14.17 4.13 4.15
N LEU A 55 -13.18 3.25 4.34
CA LEU A 55 -12.78 2.26 3.35
C LEU A 55 -13.54 0.95 3.48
N VAL A 56 -14.05 0.66 4.68
CA VAL A 56 -14.90 -0.50 4.98
C VAL A 56 -16.06 -0.09 5.88
N MET A 57 -17.17 -0.80 5.77
CA MET A 57 -18.30 -0.72 6.69
C MET A 57 -18.52 -2.05 7.41
N LYS A 58 -19.10 -2.00 8.60
CA LYS A 58 -19.56 -3.18 9.30
C LYS A 58 -20.96 -3.54 8.84
N VAL A 59 -21.20 -4.82 8.54
CA VAL A 59 -22.50 -5.31 8.05
C VAL A 59 -23.36 -5.65 9.25
N GLY A 60 -24.25 -4.74 9.65
CA GLY A 60 -25.17 -4.95 10.76
C GLY A 60 -24.48 -5.39 12.05
N SER A 61 -25.06 -6.37 12.75
CA SER A 61 -24.52 -7.01 13.96
C SER A 61 -23.74 -8.31 13.66
N SER A 62 -23.57 -8.68 12.40
CA SER A 62 -23.05 -9.99 11.98
C SER A 62 -21.56 -10.24 12.25
N GLY A 63 -20.81 -9.20 12.65
CA GLY A 63 -19.34 -9.31 12.79
C GLY A 63 -18.58 -9.29 11.47
N HIS A 64 -19.26 -9.15 10.34
CA HIS A 64 -18.67 -9.05 9.01
C HIS A 64 -18.39 -7.58 8.62
N TYR A 65 -17.38 -7.40 7.80
CA TYR A 65 -16.98 -6.13 7.23
C TYR A 65 -17.07 -6.21 5.71
N GLN A 66 -17.48 -5.14 5.07
CA GLN A 66 -17.56 -5.06 3.62
C GLN A 66 -16.82 -3.81 3.13
N PRO A 67 -15.97 -3.93 2.08
CA PRO A 67 -15.34 -2.78 1.49
C PRO A 67 -16.37 -1.86 0.83
N LEU A 68 -16.23 -0.57 1.04
CA LEU A 68 -17.01 0.43 0.30
C LEU A 68 -16.48 0.57 -1.12
N SER A 69 -17.36 0.65 -2.10
CA SER A 69 -16.99 0.72 -3.52
C SER A 69 -16.01 1.87 -3.83
N LEU A 70 -16.26 3.05 -3.27
CA LEU A 70 -15.35 4.19 -3.41
C LEU A 70 -14.03 3.95 -2.69
N GLY A 71 -14.08 3.40 -1.47
CA GLY A 71 -12.89 3.05 -0.69
C GLY A 71 -12.03 2.02 -1.42
N LEU A 72 -12.64 1.02 -2.06
CA LEU A 72 -11.93 0.00 -2.81
C LEU A 72 -11.16 0.58 -4.00
N LYS A 73 -11.78 1.48 -4.77
CA LYS A 73 -11.11 2.19 -5.88
C LYS A 73 -9.94 3.02 -5.38
N THR A 74 -10.11 3.74 -4.29
CA THR A 74 -9.05 4.55 -3.66
C THR A 74 -7.89 3.67 -3.20
N VAL A 75 -8.18 2.56 -2.52
CA VAL A 75 -7.17 1.60 -2.06
C VAL A 75 -6.41 0.99 -3.23
N ALA A 76 -7.11 0.55 -4.29
CA ALA A 76 -6.48 0.02 -5.49
C ALA A 76 -5.54 1.04 -6.14
N ALA A 77 -5.98 2.29 -6.29
CA ALA A 77 -5.17 3.37 -6.84
C ALA A 77 -3.91 3.64 -5.98
N LEU A 78 -4.04 3.67 -4.65
CA LEU A 78 -2.92 3.87 -3.73
C LEU A 78 -1.90 2.72 -3.78
N VAL A 79 -2.36 1.47 -3.86
CA VAL A 79 -1.47 0.30 -3.97
C VAL A 79 -0.71 0.36 -5.29
N VAL A 80 -1.40 0.62 -6.41
CA VAL A 80 -0.75 0.74 -7.73
C VAL A 80 0.24 1.91 -7.75
N LEU A 81 -0.12 3.08 -7.21
CA LEU A 81 0.77 4.23 -7.12
C LEU A 81 2.04 3.90 -6.33
N ARG A 82 1.89 3.23 -5.19
CA ARG A 82 3.02 2.83 -4.37
C ARG A 82 3.94 1.86 -5.12
N GLU A 83 3.42 0.78 -5.65
CA GLU A 83 4.20 -0.28 -6.27
C GLU A 83 4.82 0.16 -7.61
N LYS A 84 4.10 0.92 -8.40
CA LYS A 84 4.52 1.30 -9.76
C LYS A 84 5.29 2.61 -9.83
N VAL A 85 5.14 3.49 -8.85
CA VAL A 85 5.75 4.83 -8.87
C VAL A 85 6.64 5.07 -7.66
N ILE A 86 6.09 4.96 -6.44
CA ILE A 86 6.82 5.38 -5.23
C ILE A 86 7.99 4.44 -4.93
N GLU A 87 7.80 3.13 -4.91
CA GLU A 87 8.86 2.16 -4.60
C GLU A 87 10.02 2.21 -5.62
N PRO A 88 9.76 2.23 -6.96
CA PRO A 88 10.82 2.39 -7.94
C PRO A 88 11.58 3.71 -7.82
N LEU A 89 10.90 4.82 -7.50
CA LEU A 89 11.54 6.12 -7.29
C LEU A 89 12.44 6.12 -6.06
N LEU A 90 11.96 5.60 -4.93
CA LEU A 90 12.75 5.49 -3.69
C LEU A 90 13.96 4.57 -3.88
N ALA A 91 13.81 3.45 -4.58
CA ALA A 91 14.91 2.58 -4.93
C ALA A 91 15.94 3.29 -5.82
N GLY A 92 15.49 4.09 -6.78
CA GLY A 92 16.35 4.90 -7.64
C GLY A 92 17.12 6.01 -6.91
N ILE A 93 16.53 6.55 -5.83
CA ILE A 93 17.18 7.54 -4.96
C ILE A 93 18.23 6.88 -4.06
N ALA A 94 17.89 5.74 -3.47
CA ALA A 94 18.77 5.00 -2.57
C ALA A 94 20.00 4.42 -3.26
N THR A 95 19.89 4.10 -4.56
CA THR A 95 20.98 3.56 -5.36
C THR A 95 21.39 4.59 -6.42
N PRO A 96 22.40 5.44 -6.15
CA PRO A 96 22.87 6.38 -7.16
C PRO A 96 23.36 5.58 -8.39
N ARG A 97 22.82 5.88 -9.55
CA ARG A 97 23.32 5.31 -10.80
C ARG A 97 24.75 5.78 -11.03
N VAL A 98 25.69 4.93 -10.69
CA VAL A 98 27.09 5.06 -11.14
C VAL A 98 27.13 4.45 -12.53
N GLY A 99 26.91 5.24 -13.57
CA GLY A 99 26.96 4.74 -14.92
C GLY A 99 26.69 5.80 -16.00
N ARG A 100 27.22 5.54 -17.18
CA ARG A 100 27.05 6.35 -18.39
C ARG A 100 25.57 6.56 -18.68
N LYS A 101 25.15 7.80 -18.98
CA LYS A 101 23.84 8.10 -19.58
C LYS A 101 23.62 7.20 -20.78
N LEU A 102 22.52 6.47 -20.83
CA LEU A 102 22.13 5.69 -21.99
C LEU A 102 22.04 6.62 -23.22
N LYS A 103 22.62 6.22 -24.34
CA LYS A 103 22.67 7.04 -25.56
C LYS A 103 21.30 7.34 -26.15
N ASN A 104 20.28 6.52 -25.85
CA ASN A 104 18.92 6.66 -26.36
C ASN A 104 17.94 6.63 -25.19
N TRP A 105 17.62 7.79 -24.66
CA TRP A 105 16.56 7.94 -23.66
C TRP A 105 15.22 8.11 -24.36
N SER A 106 14.24 7.28 -24.01
CA SER A 106 12.85 7.53 -24.38
C SER A 106 12.31 8.76 -23.63
N SER A 107 11.22 9.35 -24.14
CA SER A 107 10.54 10.44 -23.43
C SER A 107 10.13 10.04 -22.01
N ILE A 108 9.70 8.77 -21.84
CA ILE A 108 9.35 8.20 -20.53
C ILE A 108 10.55 8.15 -19.60
N ASP A 109 11.74 7.74 -20.09
CA ASP A 109 12.96 7.69 -19.28
C ASP A 109 13.39 9.09 -18.80
N GLN A 110 13.21 10.11 -19.65
CA GLN A 110 13.47 11.51 -19.30
C GLN A 110 12.54 11.99 -18.18
N HIS A 111 11.25 11.69 -18.27
CA HIS A 111 10.28 12.03 -17.24
C HIS A 111 10.56 11.31 -15.91
N TYR A 112 10.94 10.03 -15.96
CA TYR A 112 11.34 9.29 -14.77
C TYR A 112 12.57 9.89 -14.10
N GLU A 113 13.57 10.28 -14.87
CA GLU A 113 14.79 10.89 -14.32
C GLU A 113 14.52 12.25 -13.69
N THR A 114 13.72 13.10 -14.35
CA THR A 114 13.30 14.38 -13.80
C THR A 114 12.55 14.20 -12.48
N LEU A 115 11.58 13.29 -12.45
CA LEU A 115 10.80 12.99 -11.25
C LEU A 115 11.70 12.46 -10.12
N ARG A 116 12.69 11.61 -10.44
CA ARG A 116 13.65 11.10 -9.47
C ARG A 116 14.51 12.21 -8.85
N LEU A 117 14.97 13.14 -9.67
CA LEU A 117 15.78 14.29 -9.21
C LEU A 117 14.95 15.22 -8.33
N ASP A 118 13.72 15.54 -8.72
CA ASP A 118 12.81 16.39 -7.97
C ASP A 118 12.44 15.76 -6.61
N MET A 119 12.15 14.46 -6.59
CA MET A 119 11.90 13.72 -5.35
C MET A 119 13.13 13.70 -4.44
N ARG A 120 14.32 13.53 -4.99
CA ARG A 120 15.56 13.58 -4.22
C ARG A 120 15.77 14.94 -3.58
N SER A 121 15.57 16.01 -4.34
CA SER A 121 15.67 17.39 -3.84
C SER A 121 14.67 17.64 -2.71
N LEU A 122 13.42 17.24 -2.92
CA LEU A 122 12.37 17.37 -1.91
C LEU A 122 12.72 16.62 -0.61
N LEU A 123 13.19 15.38 -0.71
CA LEU A 123 13.56 14.58 0.46
C LEU A 123 14.80 15.13 1.17
N GLN A 124 15.73 15.73 0.44
CA GLN A 124 16.88 16.43 1.03
C GLN A 124 16.46 17.68 1.80
N GLU A 125 15.57 18.50 1.22
CA GLU A 125 15.03 19.68 1.87
C GLU A 125 14.22 19.34 3.14
N LEU A 126 13.51 18.21 3.12
CA LEU A 126 12.78 17.69 4.29
C LEU A 126 13.68 17.02 5.33
N GLY A 127 14.99 16.86 5.05
CA GLY A 127 15.92 16.20 5.95
C GLY A 127 15.71 14.68 6.07
N VAL A 128 15.01 14.06 5.11
CA VAL A 128 14.69 12.62 5.12
C VAL A 128 15.73 11.80 4.36
N ALA A 129 16.45 12.41 3.42
CA ALA A 129 17.55 11.80 2.68
C ALA A 129 18.82 12.66 2.79
N ALA A 130 19.93 11.98 2.96
CA ALA A 130 21.24 12.63 2.96
C ALA A 130 21.71 12.93 1.52
#